data_177438785527a6869b5e6b77890e6e90
#
_entry.id   177438785527a6869b5e6b77890e6e90
#
_cell.length_a   1.000
_cell.length_b   1.000
_cell.length_c   1.000
_cell.angle_alpha   90.00
_cell.angle_beta   90.00
_cell.angle_gamma   90.00
#
_symmetry.space_group_name_H-M   'P 1'
#
loop_
_entity.id
_entity.type
_entity.pdbx_description
1 polymer ?
#
loop_
_entity_poly.entity_id
_entity_poly.type
_entity_poly.pdbx_seq_one_letter_code
_entity_poly.pdbx_strand_id
1 'polypeptide(L)'
;DWCGWCKKMDANTFTDPVIVAYMNENFWPVKFDAESTEPITISGQKYINPNPKKRRSTHQLAVALLNRKLSYPSFAFLDEEVKLITVLPGYNPPEKLEPVLHFISEEAYKEEAFQTFMNSFQGSFD
;
A
#
# COMPACT_ATOMS: atom_id res chain seq x y z
N ASP A 1 -14.70 6.48 9.01
CA ASP A 1 -14.51 6.39 7.62
C ASP A 1 -14.47 7.71 6.90
N TRP A 2 -13.39 8.38 7.14
CA TRP A 2 -13.15 9.78 6.79
C TRP A 2 -12.45 9.96 5.43
N CYS A 3 -11.98 8.89 4.81
CA CYS A 3 -11.16 8.99 3.59
C CYS A 3 -11.99 8.71 2.34
N GLY A 4 -12.40 9.78 1.62
CA GLY A 4 -13.18 9.65 0.40
C GLY A 4 -12.43 8.98 -0.74
N TRP A 5 -11.14 9.28 -0.88
CA TRP A 5 -10.30 8.66 -1.92
C TRP A 5 -10.04 7.19 -1.64
N CYS A 6 -9.99 6.79 -0.34
CA CYS A 6 -9.87 5.38 0.03
C CYS A 6 -11.12 4.62 -0.40
N LYS A 7 -12.31 5.21 -0.18
CA LYS A 7 -13.57 4.61 -0.61
C LYS A 7 -13.64 4.48 -2.13
N LYS A 8 -13.15 5.49 -2.85
CA LYS A 8 -13.12 5.45 -4.31
C LYS A 8 -12.19 4.34 -4.79
N MET A 9 -11.06 4.16 -4.15
CA MET A 9 -10.14 3.09 -4.50
C MET A 9 -10.72 1.72 -4.22
N ASP A 10 -11.40 1.56 -3.08
CA ASP A 10 -12.12 0.32 -2.77
C ASP A 10 -13.19 0.00 -3.81
N ALA A 11 -13.91 1.02 -4.30
CA ALA A 11 -15.00 0.83 -5.26
C ALA A 11 -14.51 0.58 -6.68
N ASN A 12 -13.39 1.14 -7.08
CA ASN A 12 -12.94 1.09 -8.48
C ASN A 12 -11.74 0.17 -8.71
N THR A 13 -10.66 0.37 -7.95
CA THR A 13 -9.42 -0.36 -8.17
C THR A 13 -9.49 -1.77 -7.56
N PHE A 14 -9.97 -1.87 -6.33
CA PHE A 14 -10.02 -3.15 -5.63
C PHE A 14 -11.24 -4.01 -5.98
N THR A 15 -12.05 -3.59 -6.93
CA THR A 15 -13.10 -4.42 -7.51
C THR A 15 -12.77 -4.83 -8.94
N ASP A 16 -11.69 -4.32 -9.50
CA ASP A 16 -11.27 -4.68 -10.85
C ASP A 16 -10.76 -6.12 -10.86
N PRO A 17 -11.30 -6.99 -11.73
CA PRO A 17 -10.93 -8.41 -11.73
C PRO A 17 -9.43 -8.66 -11.96
N VAL A 18 -8.79 -7.87 -12.80
CA VAL A 18 -7.35 -8.02 -13.08
C VAL A 18 -6.53 -7.73 -11.83
N ILE A 19 -6.84 -6.62 -11.16
CA ILE A 19 -6.12 -6.22 -9.94
C ILE A 19 -6.36 -7.22 -8.81
N VAL A 20 -7.62 -7.62 -8.60
CA VAL A 20 -7.99 -8.57 -7.55
C VAL A 20 -7.26 -9.90 -7.73
N ALA A 21 -7.29 -10.45 -8.95
CA ALA A 21 -6.65 -11.72 -9.23
C ALA A 21 -5.14 -11.65 -9.03
N TYR A 22 -4.51 -10.58 -9.53
CA TYR A 22 -3.06 -10.43 -9.41
C TYR A 22 -2.62 -10.27 -7.96
N MET A 23 -3.33 -9.45 -7.19
CA MET A 23 -3.02 -9.24 -5.77
C MET A 23 -3.20 -10.52 -4.96
N ASN A 24 -4.28 -11.27 -5.19
CA ASN A 24 -4.52 -12.51 -4.46
C ASN A 24 -3.48 -13.59 -4.76
N GLU A 25 -2.93 -13.61 -5.97
CA GLU A 25 -1.93 -14.57 -6.37
C GLU A 25 -0.52 -14.25 -5.89
N ASN A 26 -0.18 -12.97 -5.81
CA ASN A 26 1.21 -12.53 -5.65
C ASN A 26 1.50 -11.77 -4.37
N PHE A 27 0.48 -11.39 -3.60
CA PHE A 27 0.64 -10.57 -2.41
C PHE A 27 -0.17 -11.10 -1.23
N TRP A 28 0.20 -10.64 -0.04
CA TRP A 28 -0.59 -10.77 1.17
C TRP A 28 -1.18 -9.41 1.49
N PRO A 29 -2.33 -9.04 0.88
CA PRO A 29 -2.89 -7.71 1.10
C PRO A 29 -3.48 -7.58 2.50
N VAL A 30 -3.12 -6.50 3.17
CA VAL A 30 -3.64 -6.18 4.50
C VAL A 30 -4.18 -4.77 4.48
N LYS A 31 -5.42 -4.61 4.91
CA LYS A 31 -6.02 -3.29 5.04
C LYS A 31 -5.81 -2.80 6.46
N PHE A 32 -5.17 -1.65 6.59
CA PHE A 32 -4.85 -1.09 7.91
C PHE A 32 -5.48 0.29 8.09
N ASP A 33 -6.19 0.44 9.20
CA ASP A 33 -6.75 1.74 9.60
C ASP A 33 -5.69 2.54 10.34
N ALA A 34 -5.24 3.63 9.75
CA ALA A 34 -4.20 4.48 10.32
C ALA A 34 -4.61 5.12 11.66
N GLU A 35 -5.90 5.13 11.96
CA GLU A 35 -6.42 5.66 13.22
C GLU A 35 -6.80 4.55 14.22
N SER A 36 -6.41 3.32 13.92
CA SER A 36 -6.68 2.18 14.80
C SER A 36 -6.15 2.43 16.21
N THR A 37 -6.92 1.95 17.20
CA THR A 37 -6.53 2.06 18.61
C THR A 37 -5.86 0.81 19.14
N GLU A 38 -5.77 -0.25 18.32
CA GLU A 38 -5.21 -1.52 18.73
C GLU A 38 -3.69 -1.57 18.58
N PRO A 39 -2.96 -2.06 19.59
CA PRO A 39 -1.51 -2.24 19.46
C PRO A 39 -1.18 -3.30 18.43
N ILE A 40 -0.09 -3.09 17.69
CA ILE A 40 0.37 -4.01 16.66
C ILE A 40 1.86 -4.25 16.86
N THR A 41 2.27 -5.52 16.85
CA THR A 41 3.68 -5.88 16.98
C THR A 41 4.18 -6.46 15.66
N ILE A 42 5.27 -5.89 15.12
CA ILE A 42 5.88 -6.35 13.89
C ILE A 42 7.38 -6.48 14.13
N SER A 43 7.93 -7.66 13.86
CA SER A 43 9.37 -7.93 14.00
C SER A 43 9.92 -7.57 15.38
N GLY A 44 9.12 -7.82 16.43
CA GLY A 44 9.50 -7.54 17.81
C GLY A 44 9.30 -6.10 18.24
N GLN A 45 8.92 -5.21 17.35
CA GLN A 45 8.65 -3.81 17.65
C GLN A 45 7.16 -3.60 17.85
N LYS A 46 6.79 -3.02 19.00
CA LYS A 46 5.39 -2.71 19.30
C LYS A 46 5.04 -1.30 18.85
N TYR A 47 3.96 -1.18 18.08
CA TYR A 47 3.41 0.09 17.63
C TYR A 47 2.05 0.32 18.25
N ILE A 48 1.81 1.53 18.72
CA ILE A 48 0.56 1.89 19.39
C ILE A 48 -0.01 3.17 18.78
N ASN A 49 -1.26 3.46 19.09
CA ASN A 49 -1.83 4.78 18.88
C ASN A 49 -1.57 5.57 20.17
N PRO A 50 -0.73 6.61 20.15
CA PRO A 50 -0.36 7.31 21.39
C PRO A 50 -1.50 8.07 22.05
N ASN A 51 -2.56 8.38 21.31
CA ASN A 51 -3.71 9.11 21.81
C ASN A 51 -5.01 8.43 21.37
N PRO A 52 -5.27 7.19 21.85
CA PRO A 52 -6.37 6.38 21.30
C PRO A 52 -7.77 6.99 21.51
N LYS A 53 -7.91 7.91 22.43
CA LYS A 53 -9.18 8.58 22.69
C LYS A 53 -9.33 9.90 21.93
N LYS A 54 -8.27 10.36 21.30
CA LYS A 54 -8.28 11.60 20.53
C LYS A 54 -8.71 11.34 19.10
N ARG A 55 -9.65 12.15 18.62
CA ARG A 55 -10.10 12.07 17.24
C ARG A 55 -8.94 12.32 16.29
N ARG A 56 -8.81 11.50 15.25
CA ARG A 56 -7.77 11.58 14.22
C ARG A 56 -6.34 11.43 14.75
N SER A 57 -6.19 10.72 15.86
CA SER A 57 -4.86 10.34 16.31
C SER A 57 -4.32 9.24 15.42
N THR A 58 -3.08 9.39 14.95
CA THR A 58 -2.48 8.46 14.00
C THR A 58 -1.69 7.38 14.73
N HIS A 59 -1.91 6.13 14.32
CA HIS A 59 -1.19 4.99 14.84
C HIS A 59 0.30 5.07 14.45
N GLN A 60 1.19 4.70 15.37
CA GLN A 60 2.63 4.76 15.14
C GLN A 60 3.08 3.93 13.93
N LEU A 61 2.41 2.82 13.65
CA LEU A 61 2.75 1.99 12.50
C LEU A 61 2.54 2.75 11.18
N ALA A 62 1.44 3.51 11.07
CA ALA A 62 1.21 4.31 9.88
C ALA A 62 2.29 5.39 9.72
N VAL A 63 2.67 6.05 10.81
CA VAL A 63 3.72 7.07 10.77
C VAL A 63 5.04 6.46 10.29
N ALA A 64 5.37 5.27 10.82
CA ALA A 64 6.62 4.59 10.47
C ALA A 64 6.62 4.14 9.00
N LEU A 65 5.53 3.50 8.54
CA LEU A 65 5.45 2.98 7.18
C LEU A 65 5.42 4.09 6.14
N LEU A 66 4.73 5.19 6.42
CA LEU A 66 4.59 6.29 5.47
C LEU A 66 5.66 7.37 5.63
N ASN A 67 6.65 7.11 6.47
CA ASN A 67 7.76 8.04 6.72
C ASN A 67 7.26 9.45 7.05
N ARG A 68 6.22 9.54 7.89
CA ARG A 68 5.59 10.77 8.35
C ARG A 68 4.86 11.58 7.26
N LYS A 69 4.80 11.06 6.04
CA LYS A 69 4.06 11.70 4.95
C LYS A 69 2.68 11.05 4.87
N LEU A 70 1.78 11.52 5.70
CA LEU A 70 0.47 10.90 5.88
C LEU A 70 -0.51 11.37 4.81
N SER A 71 -0.52 10.69 3.66
CA SER A 71 -1.54 10.87 2.65
C SER A 71 -2.32 9.57 2.49
N TYR A 72 -3.59 9.66 2.14
CA TYR A 72 -4.48 8.50 2.06
C TYR A 72 -5.31 8.54 0.78
N PRO A 73 -5.52 7.41 0.11
CA PRO A 73 -4.96 6.10 0.45
C PRO A 73 -3.46 6.05 0.19
N SER A 74 -2.78 5.13 0.84
CA SER A 74 -1.37 4.87 0.58
C SER A 74 -1.11 3.38 0.69
N PHE A 75 -0.13 2.89 -0.06
CA PHE A 75 0.31 1.50 -0.02
C PHE A 75 1.74 1.43 0.44
N ALA A 76 1.98 0.64 1.46
CA ALA A 76 3.34 0.30 1.88
C ALA A 76 3.62 -1.11 1.38
N PHE A 77 4.65 -1.27 0.56
CA PHE A 77 5.08 -2.57 0.06
C PHE A 77 6.24 -3.07 0.91
N LEU A 78 6.06 -4.25 1.48
CA LEU A 78 7.06 -4.88 2.35
C LEU A 78 7.59 -6.14 1.70
N ASP A 79 8.88 -6.45 1.93
CA ASP A 79 9.46 -7.69 1.44
C ASP A 79 9.16 -8.86 2.40
N GLU A 80 9.72 -10.04 2.10
CA GLU A 80 9.49 -11.25 2.90
C GLU A 80 10.06 -11.15 4.31
N GLU A 81 10.99 -10.23 4.54
CA GLU A 81 11.55 -9.97 5.86
C GLU A 81 10.83 -8.84 6.59
N VAL A 82 9.70 -8.39 6.04
CA VAL A 82 8.88 -7.30 6.56
C VAL A 82 9.65 -5.97 6.58
N LYS A 83 10.50 -5.77 5.59
CA LYS A 83 11.21 -4.51 5.39
C LYS A 83 10.51 -3.70 4.32
N LEU A 84 10.41 -2.40 4.53
CA LEU A 84 9.73 -1.51 3.59
C LEU A 84 10.51 -1.41 2.26
N ILE A 85 9.83 -1.75 1.16
CA ILE A 85 10.38 -1.59 -0.18
C ILE A 85 10.12 -0.17 -0.67
N THR A 86 8.86 0.23 -0.68
CA THR A 86 8.46 1.57 -1.11
C THR A 86 7.05 1.88 -0.66
N VAL A 87 6.66 3.14 -0.78
CA VAL A 87 5.31 3.61 -0.50
C VAL A 87 4.74 4.24 -1.77
N LEU A 88 3.52 3.86 -2.11
CA LEU A 88 2.79 4.47 -3.23
C LEU A 88 1.66 5.31 -2.64
N PRO A 89 1.79 6.65 -2.65
CA PRO A 89 0.76 7.51 -2.08
C PRO A 89 -0.35 7.81 -3.08
N GLY A 90 -1.54 8.07 -2.55
CA GLY A 90 -2.65 8.59 -3.32
C GLY A 90 -3.49 7.55 -4.03
N TYR A 91 -4.57 8.03 -4.64
CA TYR A 91 -5.47 7.21 -5.42
C TYR A 91 -4.80 6.75 -6.72
N ASN A 92 -4.90 5.45 -7.00
CA ASN A 92 -4.38 4.88 -8.25
C ASN A 92 -5.48 4.05 -8.92
N PRO A 93 -5.90 4.43 -10.14
CA PRO A 93 -6.82 3.58 -10.89
C PRO A 93 -6.13 2.28 -11.32
N PRO A 94 -6.90 1.26 -11.76
CA PRO A 94 -6.33 -0.06 -12.08
C PRO A 94 -5.14 -0.02 -13.04
N GLU A 95 -5.22 0.78 -14.10
CA GLU A 95 -4.17 0.85 -15.12
C GLU A 95 -2.86 1.45 -14.61
N LYS A 96 -2.92 2.22 -13.54
CA LYS A 96 -1.72 2.79 -12.91
C LYS A 96 -1.17 1.90 -11.81
N LEU A 97 -2.04 1.16 -11.13
CA LEU A 97 -1.61 0.27 -10.07
C LEU A 97 -0.97 -1.02 -10.62
N GLU A 98 -1.48 -1.53 -11.74
CA GLU A 98 -0.99 -2.80 -12.30
C GLU A 98 0.53 -2.83 -12.50
N PRO A 99 1.16 -1.84 -13.16
CA PRO A 99 2.60 -1.88 -13.34
C PRO A 99 3.38 -1.82 -12.03
N VAL A 100 2.87 -1.11 -11.03
CA VAL A 100 3.52 -1.07 -9.72
C VAL A 100 3.49 -2.45 -9.07
N LEU A 101 2.36 -3.14 -9.13
CA LEU A 101 2.23 -4.49 -8.57
C LEU A 101 3.21 -5.46 -9.24
N HIS A 102 3.33 -5.41 -10.56
CA HIS A 102 4.29 -6.24 -11.29
C HIS A 102 5.74 -5.90 -10.94
N PHE A 103 6.04 -4.61 -10.87
CA PHE A 103 7.39 -4.14 -10.52
C PHE A 103 7.85 -4.69 -9.18
N ILE A 104 6.95 -4.76 -8.21
CA ILE A 104 7.25 -5.27 -6.87
C ILE A 104 7.27 -6.81 -6.85
N SER A 105 6.23 -7.47 -7.38
CA SER A 105 6.11 -8.93 -7.31
C SER A 105 7.16 -9.67 -8.14
N GLU A 106 7.56 -9.09 -9.27
CA GLU A 106 8.59 -9.66 -10.12
C GLU A 106 10.00 -9.31 -9.65
N GLU A 107 10.10 -8.57 -8.55
CA GLU A 107 11.35 -8.10 -7.96
C GLU A 107 12.20 -7.25 -8.92
N ALA A 108 11.55 -6.64 -9.92
CA ALA A 108 12.22 -5.76 -10.87
C ALA A 108 12.85 -4.54 -10.18
N TYR A 109 12.30 -4.15 -9.03
CA TYR A 109 12.84 -3.03 -8.26
C TYR A 109 14.29 -3.26 -7.79
N LYS A 110 14.73 -4.51 -7.75
CA LYS A 110 16.11 -4.87 -7.37
C LYS A 110 17.09 -4.64 -8.51
N GLU A 111 16.62 -4.56 -9.75
CA GLU A 111 17.47 -4.52 -10.95
C GLU A 111 17.35 -3.22 -11.74
N GLU A 112 16.21 -2.52 -11.68
CA GLU A 112 16.01 -1.34 -12.50
C GLU A 112 15.08 -0.33 -11.82
N ALA A 113 15.16 0.92 -12.26
CA ALA A 113 14.26 1.97 -11.79
C ALA A 113 12.86 1.76 -12.38
N PHE A 114 11.85 2.25 -11.67
CA PHE A 114 10.45 2.11 -12.09
C PHE A 114 10.20 2.66 -13.50
N GLN A 115 10.78 3.82 -13.83
CA GLN A 115 10.57 4.40 -15.16
C GLN A 115 11.12 3.50 -16.27
N THR A 116 12.25 2.85 -16.01
CA THR A 116 12.83 1.89 -16.97
C THR A 116 11.90 0.70 -17.15
N PHE A 117 11.36 0.19 -16.06
CA PHE A 117 10.41 -0.91 -16.10
C PHE A 117 9.16 -0.52 -16.90
N MET A 118 8.64 0.68 -16.68
CA MET A 118 7.45 1.17 -17.39
C MET A 118 7.64 1.25 -18.89
N ASN A 119 8.86 1.53 -19.35
CA ASN A 119 9.14 1.66 -20.79
C ASN A 119 8.91 0.35 -21.54
N SER A 120 9.02 -0.78 -20.87
CA SER A 120 8.84 -2.10 -21.50
C SER A 120 7.61 -2.86 -20.99
N PHE A 121 6.90 -2.32 -20.00
CA PHE A 121 5.75 -3.00 -19.44
C PHE A 121 4.56 -2.98 -20.38
N GLN A 122 3.95 -4.14 -20.59
CA GLN A 122 2.70 -4.26 -21.35
C GLN A 122 1.60 -4.69 -20.39
N GLY A 123 0.70 -3.75 -20.13
CA GLY A 123 -0.38 -3.98 -19.18
C GLY A 123 -1.61 -4.62 -19.79
N SER A 124 -2.57 -4.93 -18.90
CA SER A 124 -3.86 -5.52 -19.27
C SER A 124 -4.89 -4.46 -19.66
N PHE A 125 -4.56 -3.19 -19.51
CA PHE A 125 -5.47 -2.07 -19.81
C PHE A 125 -4.98 -1.27 -21.01
N ASP A 126 -5.91 -0.74 -21.77
CA ASP A 126 -5.62 0.10 -22.94
C ASP A 126 -5.26 1.53 -22.54
#